data_e88093e4b0fb246563305288512c0032
#
_entry.id   e88093e4b0fb246563305288512c0032
#
_cell.length_a   1.000
_cell.length_b   1.000
_cell.length_c   1.000
_cell.angle_alpha   90.00
_cell.angle_beta   90.00
_cell.angle_gamma   90.00
#
_symmetry.space_group_name_H-M   'P 1'
#
loop_
_entity.id
_entity.type
_entity.pdbx_description
1 polymer ?
#
loop_
_entity_poly.entity_id
_entity_poly.type
_entity_poly.pdbx_seq_one_letter_code
_entity_poly.pdbx_strand_id
1 'polypeptide(L)'
;DNQSHMYIEFHRGFEKICQRIRAKYPDLTIQACASGGGRANYGVLPYFDEFWVSDNTDALQRVYMQWGTSYFFPAIAMASHISAAPNHQTFRTIPLKYRIDVAMSGRLGMEIQPKNMTEEEKALCKNAIAEYKTIRPVVQLGDIYRLLSPYDKQGVASLMYVAPEKDKAVFYWWKTEHFCNQHLPRVKMAGLCADKQYRVHELNRIDNAVSYTHLRAHETSLHLV
;
A
#
# COMPACT_ATOMS: atom_id res chain seq x y z
N ASP A 1 -12.06 23.31 37.84
CA ASP A 1 -11.39 22.11 37.32
C ASP A 1 -11.34 22.16 35.80
N ASN A 2 -10.14 22.42 35.26
CA ASN A 2 -9.92 22.60 33.82
C ASN A 2 -9.63 21.27 33.09
N GLN A 3 -10.42 20.24 33.32
CA GLN A 3 -10.22 18.94 32.66
C GLN A 3 -10.28 19.03 31.12
N SER A 4 -11.09 19.95 30.60
CA SER A 4 -11.19 20.20 29.15
C SER A 4 -9.87 20.71 28.54
N HIS A 5 -9.03 21.39 29.33
CA HIS A 5 -7.72 21.87 28.87
C HIS A 5 -6.66 20.78 28.84
N MET A 6 -6.85 19.67 29.52
CA MET A 6 -5.85 18.59 29.63
C MET A 6 -5.46 18.03 28.28
N TYR A 7 -6.43 17.78 27.39
CA TYR A 7 -6.17 17.27 26.05
C TYR A 7 -5.41 18.27 25.17
N ILE A 8 -5.72 19.56 25.32
CA ILE A 8 -5.03 20.64 24.58
C ILE A 8 -3.58 20.73 25.04
N GLU A 9 -3.33 20.72 26.37
CA GLU A 9 -1.99 20.79 26.92
C GLU A 9 -1.19 19.53 26.65
N PHE A 10 -1.83 18.34 26.64
CA PHE A 10 -1.21 17.10 26.20
C PHE A 10 -0.74 17.22 24.74
N HIS A 11 -1.61 17.70 23.84
CA HIS A 11 -1.26 17.84 22.43
C HIS A 11 -0.11 18.84 22.22
N ARG A 12 -0.16 19.99 22.88
CA ARG A 12 0.92 20.99 22.87
C ARG A 12 2.25 20.44 23.40
N GLY A 13 2.18 19.65 24.47
CA GLY A 13 3.36 18.97 25.03
C GLY A 13 3.95 17.93 24.06
N PHE A 14 3.08 17.16 23.42
CA PHE A 14 3.47 16.18 22.41
C PHE A 14 4.15 16.85 21.19
N GLU A 15 3.58 17.94 20.66
CA GLU A 15 4.19 18.70 19.57
C GLU A 15 5.56 19.26 19.95
N LYS A 16 5.70 19.83 21.13
CA LYS A 16 7.00 20.33 21.63
C LYS A 16 8.06 19.24 21.69
N ILE A 17 7.69 18.00 22.10
CA ILE A 17 8.61 16.86 22.10
C ILE A 17 9.02 16.51 20.68
N CYS A 18 8.05 16.40 19.76
CA CYS A 18 8.32 16.11 18.35
C CYS A 18 9.24 17.15 17.71
N GLN A 19 8.97 18.44 17.94
CA GLN A 19 9.82 19.55 17.45
C GLN A 19 11.25 19.44 17.97
N ARG A 20 11.43 19.14 19.26
CA ARG A 20 12.77 18.97 19.86
C ARG A 20 13.51 17.77 19.29
N ILE A 21 12.80 16.65 19.04
CA ILE A 21 13.40 15.46 18.42
C ILE A 21 13.84 15.79 16.98
N ARG A 22 12.98 16.42 16.20
CA ARG A 22 13.30 16.81 14.81
C ARG A 22 14.44 17.82 14.74
N ALA A 23 14.48 18.79 15.64
CA ALA A 23 15.58 19.76 15.68
C ALA A 23 16.94 19.10 16.02
N LYS A 24 16.92 18.07 16.89
CA LYS A 24 18.15 17.38 17.30
C LYS A 24 18.55 16.27 16.32
N TYR A 25 17.58 15.61 15.68
CA TYR A 25 17.77 14.44 14.80
C TYR A 25 16.93 14.60 13.52
N PRO A 26 17.34 15.48 12.58
CA PRO A 26 16.54 15.79 11.40
C PRO A 26 16.32 14.59 10.48
N ASP A 27 17.29 13.69 10.39
CA ASP A 27 17.26 12.52 9.49
C ASP A 27 16.66 11.26 10.15
N LEU A 28 16.18 11.36 11.38
CA LEU A 28 15.58 10.23 12.09
C LEU A 28 14.23 9.89 11.48
N THR A 29 14.05 8.67 10.98
CA THR A 29 12.74 8.18 10.53
C THR A 29 11.84 7.94 11.74
N ILE A 30 10.70 8.61 11.79
CA ILE A 30 9.73 8.51 12.87
C ILE A 30 8.38 8.08 12.30
N GLN A 31 7.85 6.98 12.83
CA GLN A 31 6.51 6.49 12.51
C GLN A 31 5.51 6.91 13.59
N ALA A 32 4.39 7.49 13.19
CA ALA A 32 3.26 7.73 14.08
C ALA A 32 2.42 6.46 14.21
N CYS A 33 2.22 6.00 15.46
CA CYS A 33 1.32 4.89 15.77
C CYS A 33 0.55 5.19 17.04
N ALA A 34 -0.77 5.06 16.99
CA ALA A 34 -1.66 5.15 18.14
C ALA A 34 -2.84 4.22 17.92
N SER A 35 -2.67 2.94 18.21
CA SER A 35 -3.62 1.88 17.83
C SER A 35 -3.93 1.97 16.33
N GLY A 36 -2.88 1.97 15.52
CA GLY A 36 -2.97 2.31 14.10
C GLY A 36 -2.97 3.82 13.88
N GLY A 37 -3.84 4.29 12.99
CA GLY A 37 -3.93 5.69 12.54
C GLY A 37 -4.62 6.67 13.49
N GLY A 38 -4.81 6.35 14.77
CA GLY A 38 -5.58 7.18 15.71
C GLY A 38 -5.04 8.60 15.93
N ARG A 39 -3.78 8.87 15.58
CA ARG A 39 -3.18 10.22 15.59
C ARG A 39 -2.82 10.73 14.20
N ALA A 40 -3.22 10.03 13.15
CA ALA A 40 -2.94 10.48 11.79
C ALA A 40 -3.83 11.69 11.45
N ASN A 41 -3.20 12.84 11.31
CA ASN A 41 -3.82 14.09 10.87
C ASN A 41 -2.74 14.98 10.21
N TYR A 42 -3.16 16.00 9.48
CA TYR A 42 -2.22 16.88 8.78
C TYR A 42 -1.30 17.67 9.72
N GLY A 43 -1.72 17.96 10.96
CA GLY A 43 -0.92 18.68 11.94
C GLY A 43 0.30 17.90 12.43
N VAL A 44 0.28 16.56 12.37
CA VAL A 44 1.42 15.72 12.80
C VAL A 44 2.37 15.36 11.66
N LEU A 45 1.97 15.49 10.40
CA LEU A 45 2.81 15.16 9.23
C LEU A 45 4.18 15.87 9.21
N PRO A 46 4.34 17.12 9.70
CA PRO A 46 5.66 17.74 9.78
C PRO A 46 6.65 17.03 10.70
N TYR A 47 6.16 16.20 11.61
CA TYR A 47 6.99 15.52 12.61
C TYR A 47 7.24 14.05 12.31
N PHE A 48 6.37 13.43 11.48
CA PHE A 48 6.42 12.00 11.19
C PHE A 48 6.61 11.76 9.70
N ASP A 49 7.44 10.78 9.36
CA ASP A 49 7.70 10.39 7.97
C ASP A 49 6.61 9.46 7.43
N GLU A 50 5.95 8.75 8.35
CA GLU A 50 4.87 7.82 8.04
C GLU A 50 4.00 7.58 9.26
N PHE A 51 2.85 6.98 9.04
CA PHE A 51 1.98 6.51 10.11
C PHE A 51 1.54 5.07 9.86
N TRP A 52 1.28 4.37 10.96
CA TRP A 52 0.73 3.03 10.95
C TRP A 52 -0.77 3.10 10.69
N VAL A 53 -1.23 2.55 9.56
CA VAL A 53 -2.63 2.68 9.12
C VAL A 53 -3.59 1.98 10.08
N SER A 54 -3.23 0.76 10.52
CA SER A 54 -4.05 -0.05 11.42
C SER A 54 -3.23 -1.16 12.04
N ASP A 55 -3.50 -1.50 13.29
CA ASP A 55 -2.96 -2.68 13.97
C ASP A 55 -3.49 -3.99 13.38
N ASN A 56 -4.58 -3.93 12.62
CA ASN A 56 -5.02 -5.08 11.85
C ASN A 56 -4.17 -5.24 10.59
N THR A 57 -3.35 -6.28 10.58
CA THR A 57 -2.39 -6.60 9.52
C THR A 57 -2.87 -7.69 8.56
N ASP A 58 -4.13 -8.13 8.67
CA ASP A 58 -4.72 -9.06 7.69
C ASP A 58 -4.74 -8.42 6.30
N ALA A 59 -4.03 -9.03 5.34
CA ALA A 59 -3.82 -8.44 4.02
C ALA A 59 -5.13 -8.20 3.26
N LEU A 60 -6.15 -9.06 3.44
CA LEU A 60 -7.44 -8.86 2.79
C LEU A 60 -8.17 -7.63 3.35
N GLN A 61 -8.14 -7.44 4.68
CA GLN A 61 -8.72 -6.26 5.31
C GLN A 61 -7.89 -4.99 5.04
N ARG A 62 -6.59 -5.13 4.90
CA ARG A 62 -5.69 -4.01 4.54
C ARG A 62 -5.98 -3.44 3.16
N VAL A 63 -6.49 -4.22 2.20
CA VAL A 63 -6.98 -3.66 0.93
C VAL A 63 -8.03 -2.58 1.18
N TYR A 64 -9.01 -2.85 2.04
CA TYR A 64 -10.05 -1.87 2.39
C TYR A 64 -9.50 -0.67 3.16
N MET A 65 -8.65 -0.93 4.15
CA MET A 65 -8.10 0.12 5.02
C MET A 65 -7.16 1.05 4.25
N GLN A 66 -6.25 0.50 3.45
CA GLN A 66 -5.31 1.29 2.64
C GLN A 66 -6.03 2.06 1.55
N TRP A 67 -7.04 1.46 0.92
CA TRP A 67 -7.93 2.16 0.00
C TRP A 67 -8.58 3.38 0.66
N GLY A 68 -9.25 3.18 1.80
CA GLY A 68 -9.90 4.26 2.55
C GLY A 68 -8.92 5.35 2.97
N THR A 69 -7.75 4.97 3.51
CA THR A 69 -6.70 5.90 3.93
C THR A 69 -6.16 6.72 2.76
N SER A 70 -6.10 6.14 1.56
CA SER A 70 -5.60 6.84 0.37
C SER A 70 -6.44 8.06 -0.05
N TYR A 71 -7.66 8.21 0.45
CA TYR A 71 -8.45 9.43 0.23
C TYR A 71 -7.90 10.64 0.98
N PHE A 72 -7.18 10.42 2.06
CA PHE A 72 -6.71 11.46 2.96
C PHE A 72 -5.19 11.62 2.92
N PHE A 73 -4.45 10.54 2.68
CA PHE A 73 -3.00 10.53 2.79
C PHE A 73 -2.34 9.84 1.59
N PRO A 74 -1.20 10.37 1.11
CA PRO A 74 -0.45 9.75 0.02
C PRO A 74 0.24 8.45 0.48
N ALA A 75 0.56 7.58 -0.48
CA ALA A 75 1.20 6.29 -0.20
C ALA A 75 2.55 6.41 0.53
N ILE A 76 3.29 7.50 0.31
CA ILE A 76 4.55 7.77 1.01
C ILE A 76 4.38 7.90 2.53
N ALA A 77 3.20 8.31 3.01
CA ALA A 77 2.91 8.44 4.43
C ALA A 77 2.27 7.18 5.04
N MET A 78 1.87 6.20 4.24
CA MET A 78 1.17 5.00 4.69
C MET A 78 2.11 3.81 4.86
N ALA A 79 2.49 3.47 6.10
CA ALA A 79 3.21 2.24 6.38
C ALA A 79 2.36 1.01 6.05
N SER A 80 2.90 0.12 5.22
CA SER A 80 2.23 -1.08 4.75
C SER A 80 3.19 -2.26 4.83
N HIS A 81 2.90 -3.21 5.72
CA HIS A 81 3.84 -4.27 6.03
C HIS A 81 3.35 -5.64 5.55
N ILE A 82 4.28 -6.46 5.11
CA ILE A 82 4.08 -7.88 4.91
C ILE A 82 4.02 -8.51 6.30
N SER A 83 2.84 -8.99 6.71
CA SER A 83 2.62 -9.60 8.03
C SER A 83 2.73 -11.13 7.98
N ALA A 84 2.82 -11.75 9.15
CA ALA A 84 2.84 -13.21 9.30
C ALA A 84 1.51 -13.86 8.88
N ALA A 85 1.57 -15.15 8.55
CA ALA A 85 0.40 -16.01 8.40
C ALA A 85 0.62 -17.29 9.23
N PRO A 86 -0.43 -17.76 9.95
CA PRO A 86 -1.76 -17.16 10.13
C PRO A 86 -1.69 -15.75 10.74
N ASN A 87 -2.61 -14.87 10.35
CA ASN A 87 -2.72 -13.55 10.96
C ASN A 87 -3.12 -13.67 12.43
N HIS A 88 -2.48 -12.90 13.31
CA HIS A 88 -2.67 -13.01 14.76
C HIS A 88 -4.05 -12.51 15.26
N GLN A 89 -4.77 -11.71 14.48
CA GLN A 89 -6.09 -11.19 14.85
C GLN A 89 -7.22 -11.96 14.19
N THR A 90 -7.10 -12.24 12.89
CA THR A 90 -8.18 -12.88 12.10
C THR A 90 -7.99 -14.39 11.96
N PHE A 91 -6.82 -14.91 12.33
CA PHE A 91 -6.41 -16.31 12.15
C PHE A 91 -6.44 -16.79 10.69
N ARG A 92 -6.56 -15.86 9.75
CA ARG A 92 -6.61 -16.16 8.33
C ARG A 92 -5.21 -16.43 7.79
N THR A 93 -5.09 -17.46 6.95
CA THR A 93 -3.87 -17.73 6.20
C THR A 93 -4.02 -17.21 4.78
N ILE A 94 -3.32 -16.13 4.48
CA ILE A 94 -3.28 -15.50 3.17
C ILE A 94 -1.95 -15.85 2.50
N PRO A 95 -1.94 -16.24 1.21
CA PRO A 95 -0.71 -16.53 0.48
C PRO A 95 0.30 -15.37 0.55
N LEU A 96 1.59 -15.70 0.64
CA LEU A 96 2.65 -14.69 0.79
C LEU A 96 2.66 -13.69 -0.37
N LYS A 97 2.46 -14.15 -1.62
CA LYS A 97 2.35 -13.24 -2.77
C LYS A 97 1.28 -12.18 -2.56
N TYR A 98 0.08 -12.56 -2.14
CA TYR A 98 -1.00 -11.59 -1.90
C TYR A 98 -0.64 -10.58 -0.81
N ARG A 99 -0.03 -11.04 0.29
CA ARG A 99 0.45 -10.17 1.38
C ARG A 99 1.50 -9.18 0.89
N ILE A 100 2.42 -9.61 0.04
CA ILE A 100 3.43 -8.79 -0.61
C ILE A 100 2.75 -7.73 -1.50
N ASP A 101 1.87 -8.13 -2.39
CA ASP A 101 1.24 -7.24 -3.37
C ASP A 101 0.41 -6.14 -2.69
N VAL A 102 -0.26 -6.48 -1.58
CA VAL A 102 -0.98 -5.47 -0.76
C VAL A 102 0.02 -4.52 -0.08
N ALA A 103 1.09 -5.04 0.51
CA ALA A 103 2.07 -4.22 1.19
C ALA A 103 2.83 -3.28 0.23
N MET A 104 3.07 -3.68 -1.00
CA MET A 104 3.74 -2.86 -2.03
C MET A 104 2.91 -1.65 -2.48
N SER A 105 1.62 -1.59 -2.17
CA SER A 105 0.77 -0.43 -2.54
C SER A 105 0.90 0.78 -1.62
N GLY A 106 1.74 0.71 -0.60
CA GLY A 106 2.09 1.79 0.31
C GLY A 106 3.60 1.88 0.53
N ARG A 107 4.01 2.33 1.70
CA ARG A 107 5.40 2.34 2.13
C ARG A 107 5.75 0.95 2.68
N LEU A 108 6.40 0.15 1.85
CA LEU A 108 6.68 -1.26 2.13
C LEU A 108 7.55 -1.44 3.37
N GLY A 109 7.10 -2.30 4.28
CA GLY A 109 7.87 -2.84 5.39
C GLY A 109 7.62 -4.33 5.58
N MET A 110 8.30 -4.93 6.55
CA MET A 110 8.13 -6.34 6.90
C MET A 110 7.89 -6.48 8.40
N GLU A 111 6.86 -7.24 8.76
CA GLU A 111 6.47 -7.59 10.12
C GLU A 111 6.38 -9.12 10.25
N ILE A 112 7.43 -9.79 9.78
CA ILE A 112 7.59 -11.25 9.82
C ILE A 112 8.93 -11.57 10.47
N GLN A 113 8.98 -12.65 11.25
CA GLN A 113 10.23 -13.16 11.78
C GLN A 113 10.93 -14.03 10.72
N PRO A 114 12.08 -13.62 10.18
CA PRO A 114 12.76 -14.39 9.11
C PRO A 114 13.13 -15.80 9.50
N LYS A 115 13.32 -16.08 10.79
CA LYS A 115 13.61 -17.42 11.31
C LYS A 115 12.47 -18.43 11.10
N ASN A 116 11.23 -17.93 10.93
CA ASN A 116 10.04 -18.75 10.73
C ASN A 116 9.67 -18.92 9.25
N MET A 117 10.44 -18.32 8.34
CA MET A 117 10.20 -18.38 6.89
C MET A 117 10.98 -19.53 6.26
N THR A 118 10.39 -20.15 5.23
CA THR A 118 11.11 -21.09 4.37
C THR A 118 12.12 -20.35 3.48
N GLU A 119 13.05 -21.07 2.86
CA GLU A 119 14.02 -20.45 1.95
C GLU A 119 13.34 -19.89 0.69
N GLU A 120 12.26 -20.54 0.22
CA GLU A 120 11.43 -20.07 -0.89
C GLU A 120 10.72 -18.75 -0.53
N GLU A 121 10.15 -18.66 0.67
CA GLU A 121 9.51 -17.42 1.16
C GLU A 121 10.51 -16.28 1.31
N LYS A 122 11.72 -16.57 1.82
CA LYS A 122 12.80 -15.58 1.90
C LYS A 122 13.23 -15.10 0.52
N ALA A 123 13.37 -16.03 -0.43
CA ALA A 123 13.73 -15.71 -1.81
C ALA A 123 12.64 -14.82 -2.46
N LEU A 124 11.36 -15.18 -2.31
CA LEU A 124 10.24 -14.37 -2.82
C LEU A 124 10.23 -12.96 -2.21
N CYS A 125 10.39 -12.84 -0.89
CA CYS A 125 10.47 -11.52 -0.23
C CYS A 125 11.68 -10.71 -0.69
N LYS A 126 12.85 -11.33 -0.86
CA LYS A 126 14.04 -10.66 -1.36
C LYS A 126 13.82 -10.09 -2.75
N ASN A 127 13.22 -10.86 -3.66
CA ASN A 127 12.87 -10.41 -5.00
C ASN A 127 11.86 -9.27 -4.96
N ALA A 128 10.78 -9.43 -4.18
CA ALA A 128 9.76 -8.40 -4.02
C ALA A 128 10.31 -7.06 -3.50
N ILE A 129 11.23 -7.11 -2.54
CA ILE A 129 11.92 -5.90 -2.04
C ILE A 129 12.77 -5.26 -3.14
N ALA A 130 13.47 -6.06 -3.95
CA ALA A 130 14.26 -5.54 -5.07
C ALA A 130 13.36 -4.88 -6.12
N GLU A 131 12.25 -5.52 -6.50
CA GLU A 131 11.26 -4.96 -7.41
C GLU A 131 10.61 -3.69 -6.84
N TYR A 132 10.20 -3.71 -5.56
CA TYR A 132 9.62 -2.53 -4.91
C TYR A 132 10.57 -1.32 -4.97
N LYS A 133 11.87 -1.52 -4.77
CA LYS A 133 12.84 -0.42 -4.87
C LYS A 133 12.84 0.24 -6.25
N THR A 134 12.50 -0.48 -7.31
CA THR A 134 12.40 0.08 -8.68
C THR A 134 11.11 0.84 -8.92
N ILE A 135 9.99 0.39 -8.33
CA ILE A 135 8.67 1.01 -8.49
C ILE A 135 8.34 2.03 -7.39
N ARG A 136 9.10 2.03 -6.30
CA ARG A 136 8.87 2.90 -5.13
C ARG A 136 8.65 4.38 -5.48
N PRO A 137 9.43 5.01 -6.36
CA PRO A 137 9.20 6.41 -6.72
C PRO A 137 7.81 6.64 -7.33
N VAL A 138 7.33 5.70 -8.15
CA VAL A 138 5.98 5.80 -8.75
C VAL A 138 4.90 5.59 -7.70
N VAL A 139 5.05 4.59 -6.82
CA VAL A 139 4.06 4.29 -5.77
C VAL A 139 3.95 5.43 -4.77
N GLN A 140 5.09 5.97 -4.33
CA GLN A 140 5.11 6.97 -3.25
C GLN A 140 4.87 8.40 -3.72
N LEU A 141 5.24 8.75 -4.95
CA LEU A 141 5.24 10.11 -5.46
C LEU A 141 4.38 10.32 -6.70
N GLY A 142 3.84 9.24 -7.29
CA GLY A 142 2.97 9.31 -8.46
C GLY A 142 1.53 9.70 -8.11
N ASP A 143 0.78 10.09 -9.14
CA ASP A 143 -0.65 10.35 -9.04
C ASP A 143 -1.42 9.06 -8.82
N ILE A 144 -2.33 9.06 -7.85
CA ILE A 144 -3.17 7.90 -7.54
C ILE A 144 -4.49 7.94 -8.32
N TYR A 145 -4.82 6.80 -8.95
CA TYR A 145 -6.12 6.56 -9.59
C TYR A 145 -6.79 5.34 -8.95
N ARG A 146 -7.96 5.56 -8.33
CA ARG A 146 -8.78 4.50 -7.74
C ARG A 146 -9.74 4.00 -8.80
N LEU A 147 -9.56 2.75 -9.24
CA LEU A 147 -10.24 2.22 -10.43
C LEU A 147 -11.46 1.37 -10.07
N LEU A 148 -11.32 0.44 -9.13
CA LEU A 148 -12.40 -0.40 -8.62
C LEU A 148 -12.39 -0.37 -7.10
N SER A 149 -13.47 0.13 -6.51
CA SER A 149 -13.58 0.22 -5.06
C SER A 149 -13.82 -1.15 -4.43
N PRO A 150 -13.13 -1.51 -3.34
CA PRO A 150 -13.44 -2.73 -2.60
C PRO A 150 -14.82 -2.69 -1.94
N TYR A 151 -15.41 -1.50 -1.81
CA TYR A 151 -16.73 -1.31 -1.20
C TYR A 151 -17.89 -1.51 -2.19
N ASP A 152 -17.62 -1.61 -3.48
CA ASP A 152 -18.66 -1.78 -4.52
C ASP A 152 -19.21 -3.21 -4.61
N LYS A 153 -18.78 -4.12 -3.69
CA LYS A 153 -19.25 -5.50 -3.61
C LYS A 153 -19.08 -6.33 -4.88
N GLN A 154 -18.10 -5.97 -5.70
CA GLN A 154 -17.73 -6.73 -6.90
C GLN A 154 -16.70 -7.83 -6.63
N GLY A 155 -16.29 -8.00 -5.37
CA GLY A 155 -15.29 -8.98 -4.94
C GLY A 155 -13.87 -8.70 -5.44
N VAL A 156 -13.62 -7.47 -5.90
CA VAL A 156 -12.32 -7.01 -6.40
C VAL A 156 -12.05 -5.57 -6.00
N ALA A 157 -10.77 -5.22 -5.94
CA ALA A 157 -10.31 -3.84 -5.78
C ALA A 157 -9.16 -3.56 -6.74
N SER A 158 -9.04 -2.32 -7.19
CA SER A 158 -7.98 -1.94 -8.10
C SER A 158 -7.63 -0.47 -7.98
N LEU A 159 -6.36 -0.18 -7.86
CA LEU A 159 -5.81 1.18 -7.91
C LEU A 159 -4.54 1.22 -8.76
N MET A 160 -4.13 2.41 -9.13
CA MET A 160 -2.98 2.64 -9.99
C MET A 160 -2.25 3.90 -9.57
N TYR A 161 -0.93 3.85 -9.62
CA TYR A 161 -0.07 5.02 -9.48
C TYR A 161 0.59 5.32 -10.83
N VAL A 162 0.66 6.59 -11.21
CA VAL A 162 1.25 7.02 -12.47
C VAL A 162 2.32 8.07 -12.18
N ALA A 163 3.51 7.88 -12.72
CA ALA A 163 4.58 8.87 -12.61
C ALA A 163 4.18 10.22 -13.25
N PRO A 164 4.66 11.36 -12.76
CA PRO A 164 4.33 12.69 -13.32
C PRO A 164 4.58 12.79 -14.82
N GLU A 165 5.66 12.17 -15.32
CA GLU A 165 6.04 12.14 -16.72
C GLU A 165 5.20 11.21 -17.58
N LYS A 166 4.31 10.45 -16.96
CA LYS A 166 3.44 9.44 -17.60
C LYS A 166 4.21 8.45 -18.48
N ASP A 167 5.41 8.10 -18.07
CA ASP A 167 6.27 7.09 -18.72
C ASP A 167 6.21 5.74 -18.00
N LYS A 168 5.82 5.75 -16.73
CA LYS A 168 5.71 4.58 -15.85
C LYS A 168 4.43 4.63 -15.05
N ALA A 169 3.88 3.45 -14.79
CA ALA A 169 2.74 3.29 -13.91
C ALA A 169 2.84 1.95 -13.17
N VAL A 170 2.24 1.88 -11.99
CA VAL A 170 2.10 0.65 -11.21
C VAL A 170 0.63 0.42 -10.97
N PHE A 171 0.15 -0.72 -11.44
CA PHE A 171 -1.25 -1.12 -11.37
C PHE A 171 -1.40 -2.25 -10.37
N TYR A 172 -2.37 -2.12 -9.47
CA TYR A 172 -2.74 -3.13 -8.49
C TYR A 172 -4.14 -3.61 -8.74
N TRP A 173 -4.30 -4.93 -8.65
CA TRP A 173 -5.58 -5.58 -8.71
C TRP A 173 -5.61 -6.70 -7.67
N TRP A 174 -6.63 -6.69 -6.81
CA TRP A 174 -6.79 -7.67 -5.74
C TRP A 174 -8.17 -8.30 -5.81
N LYS A 175 -8.21 -9.62 -5.70
CA LYS A 175 -9.44 -10.34 -5.47
C LYS A 175 -9.75 -10.31 -3.97
N THR A 176 -10.86 -9.69 -3.58
CA THR A 176 -11.27 -9.54 -2.18
C THR A 176 -12.27 -10.60 -1.73
N GLU A 177 -13.03 -11.15 -2.67
CA GLU A 177 -14.01 -12.21 -2.43
C GLU A 177 -14.00 -13.21 -3.58
N HIS A 178 -14.49 -14.41 -3.31
CA HIS A 178 -14.61 -15.45 -4.33
C HIS A 178 -16.06 -15.91 -4.43
N PHE A 179 -16.66 -15.68 -5.60
CA PHE A 179 -17.99 -16.15 -5.94
C PHE A 179 -17.90 -17.21 -7.05
N CYS A 180 -18.73 -18.24 -6.97
CA CYS A 180 -18.91 -19.20 -8.07
C CYS A 180 -19.42 -18.48 -9.32
N ASN A 181 -18.84 -18.79 -10.48
CA ASN A 181 -19.25 -18.21 -11.77
C ASN A 181 -19.15 -16.68 -11.84
N GLN A 182 -18.27 -16.07 -11.07
CA GLN A 182 -18.05 -14.63 -11.10
C GLN A 182 -17.36 -14.21 -12.40
N HIS A 183 -18.01 -13.32 -13.15
CA HIS A 183 -17.35 -12.57 -14.20
C HIS A 183 -16.56 -11.42 -13.57
N LEU A 184 -15.24 -11.42 -13.76
CA LEU A 184 -14.40 -10.33 -13.28
C LEU A 184 -14.68 -9.05 -14.10
N PRO A 185 -14.81 -7.89 -13.43
CA PRO A 185 -15.04 -6.64 -14.13
C PRO A 185 -13.83 -6.26 -14.97
N ARG A 186 -14.09 -5.64 -16.12
CA ARG A 186 -13.04 -4.99 -16.91
C ARG A 186 -12.55 -3.77 -16.18
N VAL A 187 -11.23 -3.60 -16.13
CA VAL A 187 -10.61 -2.43 -15.51
C VAL A 187 -10.14 -1.48 -16.58
N LYS A 188 -10.63 -0.26 -16.54
CA LYS A 188 -10.16 0.82 -17.40
C LYS A 188 -9.02 1.56 -16.68
N MET A 189 -7.83 1.55 -17.27
CA MET A 189 -6.69 2.30 -16.75
C MET A 189 -6.91 3.81 -16.89
N ALA A 190 -6.33 4.60 -15.99
CA ALA A 190 -6.46 6.04 -15.97
C ALA A 190 -5.09 6.73 -15.84
N GLY A 191 -5.01 7.99 -16.22
CA GLY A 191 -3.80 8.81 -16.07
C GLY A 191 -2.69 8.57 -17.07
N LEU A 192 -2.79 7.55 -17.93
CA LEU A 192 -1.78 7.25 -18.95
C LEU A 192 -1.82 8.26 -20.10
N CYS A 193 -0.70 8.43 -20.79
CA CYS A 193 -0.61 9.26 -21.99
C CYS A 193 -1.18 8.52 -23.20
N ALA A 194 -2.17 9.11 -23.89
CA ALA A 194 -2.85 8.51 -25.03
C ALA A 194 -1.90 8.17 -26.21
N ASP A 195 -0.84 8.96 -26.39
CA ASP A 195 0.08 8.82 -27.49
C ASP A 195 1.26 7.85 -27.23
N LYS A 196 1.28 7.24 -26.01
CA LYS A 196 2.34 6.30 -25.63
C LYS A 196 1.87 4.85 -25.71
N GLN A 197 2.79 3.97 -26.01
CA GLN A 197 2.63 2.52 -25.80
C GLN A 197 3.30 2.11 -24.51
N TYR A 198 2.66 1.26 -23.73
CA TYR A 198 3.16 0.75 -22.47
C TYR A 198 3.41 -0.74 -22.57
N ARG A 199 4.59 -1.16 -22.10
CA ARG A 199 4.88 -2.57 -21.84
C ARG A 199 4.35 -2.91 -20.46
N VAL A 200 3.54 -3.94 -20.35
CA VAL A 200 3.01 -4.43 -19.06
C VAL A 200 3.67 -5.74 -18.72
N HIS A 201 4.14 -5.87 -17.48
CA HIS A 201 4.56 -7.15 -16.94
C HIS A 201 4.08 -7.30 -15.50
N GLU A 202 3.79 -8.53 -15.09
CA GLU A 202 3.37 -8.82 -13.73
C GLU A 202 4.60 -8.96 -12.82
N LEU A 203 4.58 -8.26 -11.69
CA LEU A 203 5.57 -8.39 -10.62
C LEU A 203 5.24 -9.57 -9.70
N ASN A 204 6.26 -10.06 -8.97
CA ASN A 204 6.10 -11.11 -7.94
C ASN A 204 5.43 -12.40 -8.46
N ARG A 205 5.65 -12.76 -9.72
CA ARG A 205 5.14 -14.03 -10.24
C ARG A 205 5.79 -15.22 -9.51
N ILE A 206 4.96 -16.21 -9.20
CA ILE A 206 5.41 -17.46 -8.58
C ILE A 206 5.94 -18.42 -9.65
N ASP A 207 5.38 -18.37 -10.84
CA ASP A 207 5.86 -19.08 -12.02
C ASP A 207 6.89 -18.22 -12.76
N ASN A 208 7.94 -18.83 -13.29
CA ASN A 208 8.96 -18.12 -14.08
C ASN A 208 8.48 -17.71 -15.49
N ALA A 209 7.18 -17.75 -15.75
CA ALA A 209 6.62 -17.37 -17.02
C ALA A 209 6.65 -15.84 -17.17
N VAL A 210 7.30 -15.35 -18.22
CA VAL A 210 7.33 -13.93 -18.55
C VAL A 210 6.14 -13.63 -19.48
N SER A 211 5.19 -12.84 -18.99
CA SER A 211 4.09 -12.36 -19.81
C SER A 211 4.25 -10.87 -20.07
N TYR A 212 4.42 -10.50 -21.33
CA TYR A 212 4.43 -9.11 -21.75
C TYR A 212 3.23 -8.83 -22.63
N THR A 213 2.48 -7.80 -22.28
CA THR A 213 1.39 -7.27 -23.11
C THR A 213 1.70 -5.82 -23.44
N HIS A 214 1.53 -5.44 -24.72
CA HIS A 214 1.64 -4.05 -25.13
C HIS A 214 0.24 -3.44 -25.11
N LEU A 215 0.08 -2.36 -24.34
CA LEU A 215 -1.16 -1.58 -24.26
C LEU A 215 -0.95 -0.24 -24.98
N ARG A 216 -1.88 0.07 -25.88
CA ARG A 216 -2.10 1.47 -26.30
C ARG A 216 -3.06 2.10 -25.30
N ALA A 217 -2.82 3.35 -24.93
CA ALA A 217 -3.65 4.03 -23.94
C ALA A 217 -5.14 4.17 -24.38
N HIS A 218 -5.45 3.98 -25.66
CA HIS A 218 -6.81 3.90 -26.19
C HIS A 218 -7.48 2.53 -25.99
N GLU A 219 -6.71 1.46 -25.80
CA GLU A 219 -7.18 0.08 -25.61
C GLU A 219 -7.23 -0.29 -24.12
N THR A 220 -7.85 0.55 -23.34
CA THR A 220 -7.70 0.64 -21.88
C THR A 220 -8.46 -0.43 -21.09
N SER A 221 -8.67 -1.63 -21.62
CA SER A 221 -9.27 -2.73 -20.87
C SER A 221 -8.29 -3.88 -20.72
N LEU A 222 -7.74 -4.10 -19.53
CA LEU A 222 -7.06 -5.33 -19.18
C LEU A 222 -8.10 -6.42 -18.92
N HIS A 223 -8.02 -7.50 -19.70
CA HIS A 223 -8.67 -8.76 -19.35
C HIS A 223 -7.68 -9.53 -18.47
N LEU A 224 -7.89 -9.49 -17.15
CA LEU A 224 -7.18 -10.36 -16.22
C LEU A 224 -7.93 -11.70 -16.20
N VAL A 225 -7.28 -12.75 -16.64
CA VAL A 225 -7.79 -14.14 -16.58
C VAL A 225 -7.33 -14.76 -15.29
#